data_87f8f0f589b365d91c75315bcc44644a
#
_entry.id   87f8f0f589b365d91c75315bcc44644a
#
_cell.length_a   1.000
_cell.length_b   1.000
_cell.length_c   1.000
_cell.angle_alpha   90.00
_cell.angle_beta   90.00
_cell.angle_gamma   90.00
#
_symmetry.space_group_name_H-M   'P 1'
#
loop_
_entity.id
_entity.type
_entity.pdbx_description
1 polymer ?
#
loop_
_entity_poly.entity_id
_entity_poly.type
_entity_poly.pdbx_seq_one_letter_code
_entity_poly.pdbx_strand_id
1 'polypeptide(L)'
;MSNTFKITEDLFWVGALDPNLKIFDIIMETKFGTSYNSYLLRGSEGIALFETVKEKFFDEHLEKIRSVINLEDINYVVVNHTEPDHAGSVEKILEYAPNATVVGSNLAIKYLTEIINKPFKNKVVKDGETLSLGNKTLKFISAPQLHWPDTMYTYVIEDETLITCDSFGAHYCDERVLKSAIEDSKEDDYIEAYNYYFRMIMGPFKPFVLKALDKIKDLDLKFICPGHGLVLDNNNIEKYMNLYKEWCQSVKRKKQSIVIPYVSAYGYTEEIAQEIKKGIESSNFDVDILMYNLVTADMNEVLSEINQCSGL
;
A
#
# COMPACT_ATOMS: atom_id res chain seq x y z
N MET A 1 6.56 -1.45 26.57
CA MET A 1 5.31 -2.12 26.16
C MET A 1 4.64 -1.21 25.16
N SER A 2 4.53 -1.64 23.93
CA SER A 2 3.89 -0.88 22.86
C SER A 2 2.37 -0.87 23.14
N ASN A 3 1.80 0.30 23.29
CA ASN A 3 0.39 0.44 23.61
C ASN A 3 -0.49 0.24 22.38
N THR A 4 -1.62 -0.44 22.56
CA THR A 4 -2.74 -0.42 21.62
C THR A 4 -3.24 1.01 21.47
N PHE A 5 -3.54 1.45 20.25
CA PHE A 5 -4.07 2.79 20.01
C PHE A 5 -5.55 2.71 19.59
N LYS A 6 -6.41 3.49 20.26
CA LYS A 6 -7.84 3.54 19.95
C LYS A 6 -8.12 4.61 18.90
N ILE A 7 -8.52 4.19 17.69
CA ILE A 7 -8.84 5.11 16.58
C ILE A 7 -10.28 5.63 16.71
N THR A 8 -11.25 4.71 16.87
CA THR A 8 -12.66 5.04 17.19
C THR A 8 -13.06 4.30 18.48
N GLU A 9 -14.32 4.38 18.87
CA GLU A 9 -14.78 3.63 20.06
C GLU A 9 -14.58 2.12 19.91
N ASP A 10 -14.72 1.60 18.71
CA ASP A 10 -14.69 0.17 18.42
C ASP A 10 -13.53 -0.27 17.54
N LEU A 11 -12.75 0.66 16.95
CA LEU A 11 -11.60 0.37 16.09
C LEU A 11 -10.29 0.67 16.81
N PHE A 12 -9.41 -0.33 16.87
CA PHE A 12 -8.12 -0.27 17.54
C PHE A 12 -7.00 -0.58 16.56
N TRP A 13 -5.92 0.19 16.60
CA TRP A 13 -4.66 -0.17 15.97
C TRP A 13 -3.93 -1.17 16.89
N VAL A 14 -3.58 -2.32 16.32
CA VAL A 14 -2.90 -3.42 17.01
C VAL A 14 -1.62 -3.86 16.29
N GLY A 15 -1.15 -3.06 15.36
CA GLY A 15 0.03 -3.30 14.55
C GLY A 15 1.35 -3.20 15.32
N ALA A 16 2.47 -3.18 14.61
CA ALA A 16 3.81 -3.08 15.15
C ALA A 16 4.59 -1.91 14.55
N LEU A 17 5.50 -1.33 15.33
CA LEU A 17 6.40 -0.26 14.92
C LEU A 17 7.82 -0.81 14.68
N ASP A 18 8.46 -0.41 13.58
CA ASP A 18 9.86 -0.74 13.29
C ASP A 18 10.67 0.56 13.01
N PRO A 19 11.00 1.35 14.04
CA PRO A 19 11.69 2.63 13.90
C PRO A 19 13.12 2.48 13.39
N ASN A 20 13.71 1.30 13.50
CA ASN A 20 15.10 1.03 13.16
C ASN A 20 15.28 0.36 11.80
N LEU A 21 14.20 0.08 11.09
CA LEU A 21 14.29 -0.46 9.74
C LEU A 21 15.02 0.54 8.83
N LYS A 22 16.02 0.08 8.10
CA LYS A 22 16.81 0.91 7.17
C LYS A 22 16.50 0.60 5.71
N ILE A 23 16.18 -0.65 5.42
CA ILE A 23 15.86 -1.12 4.07
C ILE A 23 14.63 -2.01 4.15
N PHE A 24 13.61 -1.66 3.39
CA PHE A 24 12.41 -2.46 3.18
C PHE A 24 12.57 -3.21 1.84
N ASP A 25 12.16 -4.46 1.79
CA ASP A 25 12.18 -5.32 0.60
C ASP A 25 13.49 -5.28 -0.21
N ILE A 26 14.62 -5.22 0.51
CA ILE A 26 15.98 -5.25 -0.05
C ILE A 26 16.40 -3.96 -0.76
N ILE A 27 15.49 -3.21 -1.35
CA ILE A 27 15.79 -2.10 -2.27
C ILE A 27 15.26 -0.72 -1.84
N MET A 28 14.31 -0.66 -0.89
CA MET A 28 13.71 0.61 -0.48
C MET A 28 14.32 1.13 0.82
N GLU A 29 15.02 2.24 0.77
CA GLU A 29 15.53 2.89 1.97
C GLU A 29 14.39 3.45 2.82
N THR A 30 14.42 3.21 4.13
CA THR A 30 13.43 3.71 5.08
C THR A 30 14.07 4.70 6.04
N LYS A 31 14.15 5.96 5.61
CA LYS A 31 14.76 7.04 6.39
C LYS A 31 14.13 7.22 7.78
N PHE A 32 12.81 7.03 7.85
CA PHE A 32 11.99 7.27 9.04
C PHE A 32 11.46 5.98 9.69
N GLY A 33 12.05 4.82 9.38
CA GLY A 33 11.50 3.53 9.80
C GLY A 33 10.18 3.19 9.12
N THR A 34 9.43 2.23 9.67
CA THR A 34 8.10 1.83 9.17
C THR A 34 7.20 1.36 10.29
N SER A 35 5.94 1.13 9.98
CA SER A 35 5.00 0.35 10.80
C SER A 35 4.42 -0.79 9.96
N TYR A 36 3.94 -1.82 10.63
CA TYR A 36 3.10 -2.89 10.06
C TYR A 36 1.75 -2.75 10.72
N ASN A 37 0.82 -2.11 10.02
CA ASN A 37 -0.46 -1.76 10.60
C ASN A 37 -1.43 -2.93 10.51
N SER A 38 -2.03 -3.24 11.63
CA SER A 38 -3.16 -4.14 11.76
C SER A 38 -4.22 -3.48 12.61
N TYR A 39 -5.48 -3.75 12.33
CA TYR A 39 -6.60 -3.09 12.98
C TYR A 39 -7.59 -4.13 13.51
N LEU A 40 -8.17 -3.86 14.67
CA LEU A 40 -9.17 -4.70 15.31
C LEU A 40 -10.47 -3.91 15.48
N LEU A 41 -11.55 -4.40 14.86
CA LEU A 41 -12.88 -3.80 14.94
C LEU A 41 -13.83 -4.70 15.73
N ARG A 42 -14.49 -4.12 16.72
CA ARG A 42 -15.54 -4.79 17.49
C ARG A 42 -16.91 -4.37 16.96
N GLY A 43 -17.70 -5.31 16.49
CA GLY A 43 -19.12 -5.14 16.27
C GLY A 43 -19.92 -5.78 17.42
N SER A 44 -21.24 -5.58 17.41
CA SER A 44 -22.14 -6.16 18.44
C SER A 44 -22.35 -7.67 18.28
N GLU A 45 -22.09 -8.23 17.09
CA GLU A 45 -22.29 -9.64 16.77
C GLU A 45 -21.05 -10.32 16.19
N GLY A 46 -19.94 -9.57 16.03
CA GLY A 46 -18.71 -10.15 15.52
C GLY A 46 -17.52 -9.20 15.61
N ILE A 47 -16.34 -9.79 15.64
CA ILE A 47 -15.04 -9.10 15.71
C ILE A 47 -14.25 -9.42 14.46
N ALA A 48 -13.70 -8.39 13.81
CA ALA A 48 -12.83 -8.50 12.64
C ALA A 48 -11.43 -7.98 12.95
N LEU A 49 -10.43 -8.79 12.64
CA LEU A 49 -9.02 -8.39 12.58
C LEU A 49 -8.68 -8.13 11.11
N PHE A 50 -8.14 -6.94 10.80
CA PHE A 50 -7.70 -6.55 9.46
C PHE A 50 -6.18 -6.61 9.39
N GLU A 51 -5.68 -7.33 8.41
CA GLU A 51 -4.27 -7.63 8.23
C GLU A 51 -3.65 -8.31 9.48
N THR A 52 -2.42 -8.72 9.36
CA THR A 52 -1.56 -9.11 10.46
C THR A 52 -0.26 -8.32 10.39
N VAL A 53 0.82 -8.84 10.92
CA VAL A 53 2.12 -8.21 10.90
C VAL A 53 3.18 -9.18 10.38
N LYS A 54 4.33 -8.67 10.02
CA LYS A 54 5.53 -9.47 9.75
C LYS A 54 5.81 -10.41 10.92
N GLU A 55 6.14 -11.64 10.63
CA GLU A 55 6.25 -12.73 11.63
C GLU A 55 7.12 -12.38 12.85
N LYS A 56 8.19 -11.62 12.65
CA LYS A 56 9.09 -11.18 13.74
C LYS A 56 8.40 -10.32 14.82
N PHE A 57 7.24 -9.72 14.50
CA PHE A 57 6.46 -8.90 15.42
C PHE A 57 5.21 -9.61 15.98
N PHE A 58 5.07 -10.91 15.71
CA PHE A 58 3.87 -11.66 16.06
C PHE A 58 3.54 -11.58 17.55
N ASP A 59 4.52 -11.76 18.44
CA ASP A 59 4.28 -11.77 19.88
C ASP A 59 3.79 -10.40 20.39
N GLU A 60 4.35 -9.31 19.89
CA GLU A 60 3.90 -7.95 20.19
C GLU A 60 2.46 -7.72 19.70
N HIS A 61 2.16 -8.13 18.49
CA HIS A 61 0.83 -8.05 17.89
C HIS A 61 -0.20 -8.84 18.69
N LEU A 62 0.14 -10.07 19.08
CA LEU A 62 -0.69 -10.95 19.88
C LEU A 62 -1.04 -10.33 21.24
N GLU A 63 -0.05 -9.75 21.93
CA GLU A 63 -0.27 -9.09 23.23
C GLU A 63 -1.17 -7.86 23.09
N LYS A 64 -1.04 -7.10 22.01
CA LYS A 64 -1.94 -5.96 21.72
C LYS A 64 -3.38 -6.41 21.51
N ILE A 65 -3.60 -7.46 20.72
CA ILE A 65 -4.96 -8.00 20.51
C ILE A 65 -5.54 -8.46 21.85
N ARG A 66 -4.76 -9.21 22.67
CA ARG A 66 -5.17 -9.68 24.01
C ARG A 66 -5.54 -8.56 24.97
N SER A 67 -4.93 -7.40 24.81
CA SER A 67 -5.27 -6.24 25.65
C SER A 67 -6.65 -5.66 25.37
N VAL A 68 -7.28 -6.03 24.23
CA VAL A 68 -8.58 -5.52 23.80
C VAL A 68 -9.68 -6.58 23.86
N ILE A 69 -9.36 -7.84 23.48
CA ILE A 69 -10.32 -8.96 23.36
C ILE A 69 -9.66 -10.29 23.75
N ASN A 70 -10.49 -11.34 23.90
CA ASN A 70 -9.98 -12.72 23.86
C ASN A 70 -9.80 -13.13 22.39
N LEU A 71 -8.68 -13.76 22.07
CA LEU A 71 -8.36 -14.15 20.69
C LEU A 71 -9.39 -15.11 20.07
N GLU A 72 -9.97 -15.98 20.88
CA GLU A 72 -11.00 -16.94 20.45
C GLU A 72 -12.30 -16.25 20.00
N ASP A 73 -12.50 -14.97 20.36
CA ASP A 73 -13.67 -14.18 19.98
C ASP A 73 -13.54 -13.56 18.57
N ILE A 74 -12.36 -13.67 17.93
CA ILE A 74 -12.18 -13.22 16.53
C ILE A 74 -13.03 -14.08 15.61
N ASN A 75 -14.00 -13.46 14.93
CA ASN A 75 -14.86 -14.13 13.97
C ASN A 75 -14.28 -14.08 12.54
N TYR A 76 -13.59 -13.00 12.21
CA TYR A 76 -13.07 -12.78 10.86
C TYR A 76 -11.63 -12.25 10.91
N VAL A 77 -10.80 -12.80 10.03
CA VAL A 77 -9.49 -12.23 9.68
C VAL A 77 -9.60 -11.74 8.24
N VAL A 78 -9.69 -10.43 8.06
CA VAL A 78 -9.84 -9.80 6.73
C VAL A 78 -8.44 -9.50 6.20
N VAL A 79 -8.11 -10.09 5.06
CA VAL A 79 -6.82 -9.89 4.38
C VAL A 79 -7.08 -9.11 3.09
N ASN A 80 -6.76 -7.82 3.12
CA ASN A 80 -6.90 -6.95 1.96
C ASN A 80 -5.77 -7.17 0.95
N HIS A 81 -4.60 -7.67 1.43
CA HIS A 81 -3.42 -7.95 0.63
C HIS A 81 -2.58 -9.08 1.26
N THR A 82 -2.00 -9.96 0.44
CA THR A 82 -1.36 -11.19 0.92
C THR A 82 0.17 -11.13 0.98
N GLU A 83 0.78 -9.96 0.82
CA GLU A 83 2.22 -9.83 1.03
C GLU A 83 2.60 -10.24 2.45
N PRO A 84 3.77 -10.91 2.65
CA PRO A 84 4.11 -11.51 3.96
C PRO A 84 4.19 -10.55 5.14
N ASP A 85 4.34 -9.27 4.90
CA ASP A 85 4.36 -8.26 5.97
C ASP A 85 2.95 -7.86 6.45
N HIS A 86 1.92 -8.22 5.69
CA HIS A 86 0.49 -8.08 6.06
C HIS A 86 -0.14 -9.43 6.40
N ALA A 87 0.24 -10.50 5.71
CA ALA A 87 -0.40 -11.81 5.84
C ALA A 87 0.49 -12.86 6.54
N GLY A 88 1.76 -12.56 6.80
CA GLY A 88 2.73 -13.54 7.28
C GLY A 88 2.43 -14.17 8.64
N SER A 89 1.58 -13.53 9.45
CA SER A 89 1.16 -14.04 10.75
C SER A 89 -0.25 -14.65 10.77
N VAL A 90 -0.95 -14.73 9.63
CA VAL A 90 -2.31 -15.26 9.55
C VAL A 90 -2.39 -16.71 10.07
N GLU A 91 -1.47 -17.59 9.67
CA GLU A 91 -1.46 -18.97 10.13
C GLU A 91 -1.38 -19.05 11.67
N LYS A 92 -0.51 -18.25 12.28
CA LYS A 92 -0.35 -18.20 13.74
C LYS A 92 -1.58 -17.62 14.44
N ILE A 93 -2.21 -16.59 13.87
CA ILE A 93 -3.48 -16.06 14.43
C ILE A 93 -4.55 -17.14 14.44
N LEU A 94 -4.66 -17.94 13.39
CA LEU A 94 -5.66 -19.02 13.32
C LEU A 94 -5.42 -20.14 14.36
N GLU A 95 -4.22 -20.30 14.90
CA GLU A 95 -3.96 -21.23 16.02
C GLU A 95 -4.63 -20.75 17.31
N TYR A 96 -4.76 -19.44 17.52
CA TYR A 96 -5.43 -18.84 18.67
C TYR A 96 -6.92 -18.53 18.42
N ALA A 97 -7.30 -18.37 17.15
CA ALA A 97 -8.67 -18.09 16.71
C ALA A 97 -9.15 -19.20 15.73
N PRO A 98 -9.26 -20.47 16.16
CA PRO A 98 -9.51 -21.62 15.28
C PRO A 98 -10.90 -21.59 14.61
N ASN A 99 -11.81 -20.75 15.11
CA ASN A 99 -13.14 -20.57 14.57
C ASN A 99 -13.23 -19.40 13.59
N ALA A 100 -12.22 -18.56 13.52
CA ALA A 100 -12.20 -17.43 12.62
C ALA A 100 -12.31 -17.85 11.15
N THR A 101 -12.99 -17.02 10.36
CA THR A 101 -13.09 -17.16 8.90
C THR A 101 -12.18 -16.12 8.25
N VAL A 102 -11.25 -16.57 7.42
CA VAL A 102 -10.40 -15.67 6.62
C VAL A 102 -11.22 -15.11 5.47
N VAL A 103 -11.26 -13.78 5.37
CA VAL A 103 -12.03 -13.06 4.34
C VAL A 103 -11.05 -12.35 3.41
N GLY A 104 -11.22 -12.53 2.11
CA GLY A 104 -10.34 -11.90 1.12
C GLY A 104 -10.90 -11.98 -0.30
N SER A 105 -10.21 -11.34 -1.23
CA SER A 105 -10.50 -11.49 -2.65
C SER A 105 -10.29 -12.96 -3.09
N ASN A 106 -10.80 -13.33 -4.26
CA ASN A 106 -10.59 -14.69 -4.79
C ASN A 106 -9.09 -15.02 -4.95
N LEU A 107 -8.28 -14.04 -5.35
CA LEU A 107 -6.84 -14.24 -5.48
C LEU A 107 -6.15 -14.29 -4.12
N ALA A 108 -6.56 -13.46 -3.16
CA ALA A 108 -6.04 -13.49 -1.80
C ALA A 108 -6.25 -14.86 -1.16
N ILE A 109 -7.46 -15.41 -1.24
CA ILE A 109 -7.75 -16.75 -0.69
C ILE A 109 -6.93 -17.82 -1.40
N LYS A 110 -6.77 -17.73 -2.73
CA LYS A 110 -5.91 -18.66 -3.48
C LYS A 110 -4.45 -18.59 -3.02
N TYR A 111 -3.88 -17.39 -2.86
CA TYR A 111 -2.51 -17.21 -2.41
C TYR A 111 -2.32 -17.70 -0.97
N LEU A 112 -3.25 -17.38 -0.08
CA LEU A 112 -3.22 -17.86 1.30
C LEU A 112 -3.31 -19.39 1.40
N THR A 113 -4.01 -20.06 0.49
CA THR A 113 -4.06 -21.53 0.44
C THR A 113 -2.69 -22.14 0.14
N GLU A 114 -1.86 -21.43 -0.64
CA GLU A 114 -0.47 -21.86 -0.94
C GLU A 114 0.53 -21.44 0.17
N ILE A 115 0.22 -20.38 0.92
CA ILE A 115 1.07 -19.87 2.01
C ILE A 115 0.81 -20.63 3.30
N ILE A 116 -0.48 -20.79 3.66
CA ILE A 116 -0.91 -21.50 4.86
C ILE A 116 -1.07 -22.99 4.51
N ASN A 117 -0.10 -23.80 4.89
CA ASN A 117 -0.09 -25.23 4.58
C ASN A 117 -1.08 -26.08 5.42
N LYS A 118 -2.17 -25.49 5.87
CA LYS A 118 -3.23 -26.11 6.67
C LYS A 118 -4.59 -25.67 6.16
N PRO A 119 -5.63 -26.55 6.23
CA PRO A 119 -7.00 -26.12 5.93
C PRO A 119 -7.46 -25.01 6.88
N PHE A 120 -8.13 -24.01 6.34
CA PHE A 120 -8.75 -22.92 7.09
C PHE A 120 -10.12 -22.54 6.55
N LYS A 121 -11.00 -22.03 7.43
CA LYS A 121 -12.28 -21.49 6.99
C LYS A 121 -12.06 -20.20 6.21
N ASN A 122 -12.67 -20.07 5.05
CA ASN A 122 -12.52 -18.86 4.25
C ASN A 122 -13.83 -18.41 3.63
N LYS A 123 -13.89 -17.12 3.30
CA LYS A 123 -14.96 -16.48 2.55
C LYS A 123 -14.34 -15.58 1.47
N VAL A 124 -14.59 -15.93 0.22
CA VAL A 124 -14.27 -15.05 -0.91
C VAL A 124 -15.31 -13.95 -0.99
N VAL A 125 -14.86 -12.71 -1.11
CA VAL A 125 -15.72 -11.52 -1.28
C VAL A 125 -15.47 -10.84 -2.62
N LYS A 126 -16.50 -10.15 -3.12
CA LYS A 126 -16.48 -9.43 -4.40
C LYS A 126 -16.64 -7.93 -4.19
N ASP A 127 -16.36 -7.18 -5.25
CA ASP A 127 -16.56 -5.72 -5.28
C ASP A 127 -17.99 -5.34 -4.91
N GLY A 128 -18.15 -4.47 -3.92
CA GLY A 128 -19.43 -4.02 -3.40
C GLY A 128 -20.16 -4.99 -2.46
N GLU A 129 -19.63 -6.21 -2.24
CA GLU A 129 -20.21 -7.15 -1.26
C GLU A 129 -20.07 -6.61 0.17
N THR A 130 -20.97 -6.99 1.06
CA THR A 130 -20.97 -6.56 2.46
C THR A 130 -20.94 -7.75 3.42
N LEU A 131 -20.42 -7.49 4.62
CA LEU A 131 -20.41 -8.42 5.75
C LEU A 131 -20.84 -7.65 7.01
N SER A 132 -21.87 -8.16 7.70
CA SER A 132 -22.34 -7.56 8.95
C SER A 132 -21.57 -8.11 10.16
N LEU A 133 -21.25 -7.22 11.09
CA LEU A 133 -20.76 -7.50 12.43
C LEU A 133 -21.81 -7.08 13.49
N GLY A 134 -23.09 -7.01 13.11
CA GLY A 134 -24.18 -6.47 13.92
C GLY A 134 -24.35 -4.96 13.70
N ASN A 135 -23.84 -4.15 14.59
CA ASN A 135 -23.88 -2.67 14.48
C ASN A 135 -22.81 -2.07 13.56
N LYS A 136 -21.99 -2.87 12.91
CA LYS A 136 -20.97 -2.46 11.93
C LYS A 136 -21.12 -3.28 10.65
N THR A 137 -20.94 -2.61 9.51
CA THR A 137 -21.03 -3.22 8.19
C THR A 137 -19.73 -2.99 7.42
N LEU A 138 -19.08 -4.07 7.04
CA LEU A 138 -17.90 -4.05 6.16
C LEU A 138 -18.36 -4.07 4.72
N LYS A 139 -17.93 -3.12 3.89
CA LYS A 139 -18.13 -3.11 2.44
C LYS A 139 -16.79 -3.31 1.76
N PHE A 140 -16.70 -4.32 0.90
CA PHE A 140 -15.46 -4.64 0.19
C PHE A 140 -15.39 -3.92 -1.16
N ILE A 141 -14.23 -3.34 -1.46
CA ILE A 141 -13.98 -2.55 -2.67
C ILE A 141 -12.75 -3.15 -3.36
N SER A 142 -12.92 -3.72 -4.54
CA SER A 142 -11.82 -4.31 -5.29
C SER A 142 -10.86 -3.23 -5.80
N ALA A 143 -9.58 -3.38 -5.48
CA ALA A 143 -8.50 -2.46 -5.84
C ALA A 143 -7.28 -3.23 -6.42
N PRO A 144 -7.48 -4.09 -7.46
CA PRO A 144 -6.44 -4.95 -7.97
C PRO A 144 -5.28 -4.14 -8.54
N GLN A 145 -4.05 -4.70 -8.44
CA GLN A 145 -2.79 -4.06 -8.85
C GLN A 145 -2.39 -2.85 -7.98
N LEU A 146 -2.85 -2.82 -6.72
CA LEU A 146 -2.41 -1.82 -5.75
C LEU A 146 -1.79 -2.47 -4.50
N HIS A 147 -0.55 -3.06 -4.56
CA HIS A 147 0.24 -3.16 -5.82
C HIS A 147 0.20 -4.58 -6.41
N TRP A 148 -0.41 -5.56 -5.73
CA TRP A 148 -0.61 -6.92 -6.23
C TRP A 148 -2.05 -7.12 -6.74
N PRO A 149 -2.29 -8.17 -7.55
CA PRO A 149 -3.61 -8.39 -8.17
C PRO A 149 -4.71 -8.83 -7.19
N ASP A 150 -4.36 -9.26 -5.98
CA ASP A 150 -5.28 -9.72 -4.92
C ASP A 150 -5.86 -8.57 -4.09
N THR A 151 -5.30 -7.36 -4.19
CA THR A 151 -5.62 -6.23 -3.32
C THR A 151 -7.08 -5.80 -3.38
N MET A 152 -7.64 -5.53 -2.21
CA MET A 152 -8.94 -4.90 -2.01
C MET A 152 -8.85 -3.88 -0.86
N TYR A 153 -9.88 -3.04 -0.74
CA TYR A 153 -10.09 -2.19 0.43
C TYR A 153 -11.31 -2.67 1.20
N THR A 154 -11.34 -2.39 2.49
CA THR A 154 -12.52 -2.61 3.31
C THR A 154 -13.00 -1.29 3.90
N TYR A 155 -14.25 -0.93 3.65
CA TYR A 155 -14.88 0.27 4.18
C TYR A 155 -15.86 -0.11 5.29
N VAL A 156 -15.65 0.44 6.48
CA VAL A 156 -16.55 0.32 7.64
C VAL A 156 -17.56 1.45 7.55
N ILE A 157 -18.79 1.12 7.15
CA ILE A 157 -19.81 2.11 6.76
C ILE A 157 -20.12 3.06 7.91
N GLU A 158 -20.45 2.55 9.08
CA GLU A 158 -20.91 3.33 10.23
C GLU A 158 -19.81 4.20 10.85
N ASP A 159 -18.56 3.81 10.66
CA ASP A 159 -17.38 4.55 11.16
C ASP A 159 -16.75 5.46 10.11
N GLU A 160 -17.27 5.43 8.85
CA GLU A 160 -16.72 6.21 7.73
C GLU A 160 -15.20 5.99 7.58
N THR A 161 -14.76 4.73 7.78
CA THR A 161 -13.35 4.33 7.86
C THR A 161 -12.98 3.40 6.72
N LEU A 162 -11.93 3.74 5.98
CA LEU A 162 -11.41 2.96 4.87
C LEU A 162 -10.07 2.30 5.25
N ILE A 163 -10.02 0.97 5.20
CA ILE A 163 -8.81 0.18 5.43
C ILE A 163 -8.26 -0.24 4.07
N THR A 164 -7.05 0.23 3.73
CA THR A 164 -6.54 0.24 2.35
C THR A 164 -5.33 -0.63 2.11
N CYS A 165 -4.79 -1.27 3.15
CA CYS A 165 -3.49 -1.89 3.07
C CYS A 165 -2.43 -0.90 2.53
N ASP A 166 -1.63 -1.23 1.52
CA ASP A 166 -0.53 -0.41 1.03
C ASP A 166 -0.91 0.95 0.46
N SER A 167 -2.12 1.07 -0.10
CA SER A 167 -2.55 2.37 -0.63
C SER A 167 -2.62 3.41 0.47
N PHE A 168 -2.14 4.62 0.18
CA PHE A 168 -1.98 5.72 1.14
C PHE A 168 -0.97 5.45 2.26
N GLY A 169 -0.13 4.42 2.10
CA GLY A 169 0.94 4.09 3.03
C GLY A 169 2.16 5.02 2.93
N ALA A 170 2.99 4.96 3.96
CA ALA A 170 4.30 5.60 4.03
C ALA A 170 5.24 4.80 4.92
N HIS A 171 6.52 4.68 4.56
CA HIS A 171 7.53 4.20 5.49
C HIS A 171 7.89 5.32 6.47
N TYR A 172 7.03 5.46 7.47
CA TYR A 172 7.14 6.45 8.52
C TYR A 172 6.66 5.84 9.85
N CYS A 173 7.48 5.94 10.87
CA CYS A 173 7.24 5.35 12.18
C CYS A 173 7.01 6.45 13.23
N ASP A 174 5.84 6.46 13.85
CA ASP A 174 5.55 7.30 15.02
C ASP A 174 4.54 6.61 15.94
N GLU A 175 4.77 6.68 17.25
CA GLU A 175 3.93 6.04 18.27
C GLU A 175 2.52 6.63 18.37
N ARG A 176 2.30 7.82 17.85
CA ARG A 176 1.02 8.54 17.90
C ARG A 176 0.00 8.03 16.91
N VAL A 177 0.40 7.22 15.94
CA VAL A 177 -0.43 6.54 14.94
C VAL A 177 -1.24 7.46 14.02
N LEU A 178 -1.88 8.51 14.55
CA LEU A 178 -2.71 9.45 13.77
C LEU A 178 -1.87 10.56 13.13
N LYS A 179 -2.19 10.91 11.89
CA LYS A 179 -1.51 12.00 11.20
C LYS A 179 -1.76 13.36 11.85
N SER A 180 -2.95 13.62 12.38
CA SER A 180 -3.26 14.86 13.10
C SER A 180 -2.50 15.02 14.42
N ALA A 181 -1.94 13.95 14.98
CA ALA A 181 -1.17 13.98 16.22
C ALA A 181 0.31 14.33 16.01
N ILE A 182 0.78 14.39 14.75
CA ILE A 182 2.17 14.72 14.43
C ILE A 182 2.35 16.23 14.34
N GLU A 183 3.46 16.74 14.90
CA GLU A 183 3.78 18.17 14.85
C GLU A 183 3.96 18.67 13.41
N ASP A 184 3.53 19.91 13.14
CA ASP A 184 3.67 20.54 11.83
C ASP A 184 5.12 20.60 11.34
N SER A 185 6.09 20.67 12.26
CA SER A 185 7.53 20.64 11.94
C SER A 185 8.01 19.33 11.29
N LYS A 186 7.21 18.27 11.37
CA LYS A 186 7.48 16.96 10.74
C LYS A 186 6.69 16.73 9.46
N GLU A 187 5.95 17.72 9.01
CA GLU A 187 5.10 17.60 7.81
C GLU A 187 5.92 17.30 6.56
N ASP A 188 7.03 18.01 6.36
CA ASP A 188 7.90 17.81 5.19
C ASP A 188 8.53 16.41 5.20
N ASP A 189 8.96 15.93 6.35
CA ASP A 189 9.48 14.57 6.51
C ASP A 189 8.43 13.50 6.16
N TYR A 190 7.19 13.72 6.59
CA TYR A 190 6.10 12.79 6.27
C TYR A 190 5.73 12.83 4.78
N ILE A 191 5.68 14.00 4.17
CA ILE A 191 5.44 14.16 2.72
C ILE A 191 6.58 13.51 1.91
N GLU A 192 7.83 13.65 2.34
CA GLU A 192 8.98 12.97 1.72
C GLU A 192 8.78 11.46 1.74
N ALA A 193 8.48 10.88 2.90
CA ALA A 193 8.25 9.45 3.06
C ALA A 193 7.04 8.96 2.24
N TYR A 194 5.94 9.71 2.25
CA TYR A 194 4.71 9.40 1.53
C TYR A 194 4.90 9.44 0.00
N ASN A 195 5.63 10.44 -0.50
CA ASN A 195 5.96 10.55 -1.92
C ASN A 195 6.91 9.43 -2.36
N TYR A 196 7.94 9.14 -1.54
CA TYR A 196 8.88 8.08 -1.84
C TYR A 196 8.16 6.71 -1.92
N TYR A 197 7.31 6.41 -0.93
CA TYR A 197 6.49 5.20 -0.92
C TYR A 197 5.59 5.12 -2.17
N PHE A 198 4.88 6.21 -2.48
CA PHE A 198 4.05 6.26 -3.69
C PHE A 198 4.86 5.94 -4.94
N ARG A 199 6.03 6.57 -5.13
CA ARG A 199 6.86 6.37 -6.32
C ARG A 199 7.35 4.93 -6.46
N MET A 200 7.72 4.29 -5.36
CA MET A 200 8.30 2.95 -5.38
C MET A 200 7.23 1.85 -5.51
N ILE A 201 6.10 2.00 -4.81
CA ILE A 201 5.07 0.97 -4.70
C ILE A 201 3.89 1.22 -5.64
N MET A 202 3.33 2.43 -5.65
CA MET A 202 2.12 2.77 -6.41
C MET A 202 2.40 3.37 -7.78
N GLY A 203 3.54 4.02 -7.94
CA GLY A 203 3.92 4.74 -9.17
C GLY A 203 3.87 3.91 -10.45
N PRO A 204 4.29 2.63 -10.45
CA PRO A 204 4.13 1.74 -11.61
C PRO A 204 2.67 1.47 -11.99
N PHE A 205 1.74 1.67 -11.06
CA PHE A 205 0.33 1.30 -11.16
C PHE A 205 -0.63 2.49 -11.23
N LYS A 206 -0.17 3.67 -11.63
CA LYS A 206 -0.97 4.92 -11.70
C LYS A 206 -2.38 4.77 -12.30
N PRO A 207 -2.60 4.04 -13.41
CA PRO A 207 -3.95 3.84 -13.94
C PRO A 207 -4.91 3.12 -12.97
N PHE A 208 -4.37 2.20 -12.16
CA PHE A 208 -5.14 1.48 -11.14
C PHE A 208 -5.39 2.35 -9.91
N VAL A 209 -4.42 3.20 -9.53
CA VAL A 209 -4.60 4.22 -8.48
C VAL A 209 -5.76 5.14 -8.83
N LEU A 210 -5.80 5.68 -10.06
CA LEU A 210 -6.89 6.57 -10.51
C LEU A 210 -8.25 5.85 -10.48
N LYS A 211 -8.31 4.58 -10.86
CA LYS A 211 -9.54 3.78 -10.78
C LYS A 211 -9.99 3.55 -9.33
N ALA A 212 -9.06 3.30 -8.42
CA ALA A 212 -9.37 3.12 -7.01
C ALA A 212 -9.85 4.44 -6.37
N LEU A 213 -9.19 5.57 -6.68
CA LEU A 213 -9.64 6.90 -6.25
C LEU A 213 -11.06 7.22 -6.76
N ASP A 214 -11.39 6.85 -8.00
CA ASP A 214 -12.75 7.05 -8.54
C ASP A 214 -13.80 6.21 -7.81
N LYS A 215 -13.46 5.00 -7.35
CA LYS A 215 -14.37 4.14 -6.58
C LYS A 215 -14.67 4.67 -5.16
N ILE A 216 -13.74 5.39 -4.57
CA ILE A 216 -13.86 5.87 -3.18
C ILE A 216 -14.23 7.35 -3.07
N LYS A 217 -14.30 8.09 -4.19
CA LYS A 217 -14.51 9.54 -4.22
C LYS A 217 -15.80 10.03 -3.57
N ASP A 218 -16.83 9.18 -3.59
CA ASP A 218 -18.18 9.49 -3.07
C ASP A 218 -18.42 8.87 -1.67
N LEU A 219 -17.37 8.33 -1.04
CA LEU A 219 -17.44 7.83 0.33
C LEU A 219 -17.21 8.97 1.32
N ASP A 220 -18.01 9.00 2.37
CA ASP A 220 -17.72 9.82 3.53
C ASP A 220 -16.55 9.17 4.30
N LEU A 221 -15.43 9.89 4.46
CA LEU A 221 -14.22 9.37 5.05
C LEU A 221 -13.80 10.20 6.27
N LYS A 222 -13.80 9.57 7.44
CA LYS A 222 -13.22 10.10 8.69
C LYS A 222 -11.79 9.61 8.91
N PHE A 223 -11.51 8.37 8.47
CA PHE A 223 -10.20 7.75 8.58
C PHE A 223 -9.85 6.97 7.32
N ILE A 224 -8.57 7.04 6.92
CA ILE A 224 -7.94 6.07 6.03
C ILE A 224 -6.86 5.36 6.82
N CYS A 225 -6.98 4.04 6.90
CA CYS A 225 -6.15 3.14 7.69
C CYS A 225 -5.23 2.33 6.75
N PRO A 226 -4.02 2.81 6.43
CA PRO A 226 -3.09 2.12 5.53
C PRO A 226 -2.35 0.98 6.23
N GLY A 227 -1.68 0.12 5.45
CA GLY A 227 -0.82 -0.97 5.93
C GLY A 227 0.50 -0.49 6.55
N HIS A 228 0.98 0.70 6.15
CA HIS A 228 2.20 1.32 6.67
C HIS A 228 2.02 2.80 6.95
N GLY A 229 2.75 3.30 7.95
CA GLY A 229 2.75 4.72 8.32
C GLY A 229 1.54 5.14 9.15
N LEU A 230 1.17 6.39 9.02
CA LEU A 230 0.15 7.00 9.86
C LEU A 230 -1.26 6.80 9.30
N VAL A 231 -2.23 6.65 10.18
CA VAL A 231 -3.65 6.73 9.86
C VAL A 231 -3.98 8.17 9.49
N LEU A 232 -4.51 8.38 8.29
CA LEU A 232 -4.97 9.69 7.85
C LEU A 232 -6.34 9.98 8.44
N ASP A 233 -6.51 11.18 8.98
CA ASP A 233 -7.72 11.60 9.68
C ASP A 233 -8.05 13.07 9.41
N ASN A 234 -9.30 13.47 9.65
CA ASN A 234 -9.76 14.84 9.51
C ASN A 234 -9.35 15.49 8.16
N ASN A 235 -8.84 16.73 8.22
CA ASN A 235 -8.44 17.53 7.04
C ASN A 235 -7.24 16.94 6.27
N ASN A 236 -6.55 15.96 6.84
CA ASN A 236 -5.42 15.33 6.17
C ASN A 236 -5.87 14.43 5.02
N ILE A 237 -7.04 13.79 5.11
CA ILE A 237 -7.54 12.84 4.10
C ILE A 237 -7.58 13.50 2.72
N GLU A 238 -8.26 14.62 2.58
CA GLU A 238 -8.38 15.31 1.29
C GLU A 238 -7.02 15.72 0.73
N LYS A 239 -6.13 16.25 1.57
CA LYS A 239 -4.77 16.64 1.19
C LYS A 239 -4.01 15.46 0.60
N TYR A 240 -3.95 14.32 1.31
CA TYR A 240 -3.16 13.16 0.89
C TYR A 240 -3.78 12.40 -0.29
N MET A 241 -5.09 12.35 -0.42
CA MET A 241 -5.78 11.86 -1.61
C MET A 241 -5.48 12.73 -2.84
N ASN A 242 -5.46 14.06 -2.68
CA ASN A 242 -5.12 14.98 -3.76
C ASN A 242 -3.67 14.82 -4.22
N LEU A 243 -2.71 14.59 -3.31
CA LEU A 243 -1.33 14.27 -3.66
C LEU A 243 -1.24 12.99 -4.52
N TYR A 244 -1.95 11.92 -4.16
CA TYR A 244 -2.03 10.69 -4.98
C TYR A 244 -2.55 11.00 -6.39
N LYS A 245 -3.63 11.79 -6.48
CA LYS A 245 -4.21 12.20 -7.77
C LYS A 245 -3.24 13.04 -8.60
N GLU A 246 -2.56 13.99 -7.97
CA GLU A 246 -1.55 14.83 -8.60
C GLU A 246 -0.38 14.00 -9.13
N TRP A 247 0.17 13.10 -8.32
CA TRP A 247 1.29 12.25 -8.71
C TRP A 247 0.94 11.20 -9.77
N CYS A 248 -0.34 10.87 -9.92
CA CYS A 248 -0.82 10.07 -11.04
C CYS A 248 -0.90 10.85 -12.35
N GLN A 249 -0.99 12.17 -12.29
CA GLN A 249 -1.03 12.98 -13.50
C GLN A 249 0.33 12.93 -14.17
N SER A 250 0.40 12.36 -15.38
CA SER A 250 1.60 12.49 -16.21
C SER A 250 1.74 13.95 -16.63
N VAL A 251 2.89 14.53 -16.42
CA VAL A 251 3.26 15.78 -17.08
C VAL A 251 3.28 15.47 -18.58
N LYS A 252 2.19 15.78 -19.29
CA LYS A 252 2.16 15.61 -20.75
C LYS A 252 3.18 16.57 -21.35
N ARG A 253 4.25 16.03 -21.91
CA ARG A 253 5.09 16.82 -22.78
C ARG A 253 4.28 17.32 -23.96
N LYS A 254 4.59 18.52 -24.43
CA LYS A 254 3.96 19.09 -25.62
C LYS A 254 4.31 18.28 -26.89
N LYS A 255 5.44 17.59 -26.89
CA LYS A 255 5.95 16.73 -27.95
C LYS A 255 6.27 15.34 -27.39
N GLN A 256 5.98 14.30 -28.17
CA GLN A 256 6.35 12.93 -27.80
C GLN A 256 7.87 12.79 -27.75
N SER A 257 8.38 11.97 -26.87
CA SER A 257 9.81 11.69 -26.76
C SER A 257 10.06 10.19 -26.56
N ILE A 258 11.21 9.76 -27.07
CA ILE A 258 11.74 8.40 -26.87
C ILE A 258 13.06 8.55 -26.15
N VAL A 259 13.24 7.77 -25.06
CA VAL A 259 14.48 7.74 -24.29
C VAL A 259 15.23 6.46 -24.66
N ILE A 260 16.51 6.56 -24.97
CA ILE A 260 17.39 5.43 -25.27
C ILE A 260 18.52 5.44 -24.23
N PRO A 261 18.34 4.79 -23.07
CA PRO A 261 19.40 4.63 -22.10
C PRO A 261 20.30 3.44 -22.50
N TYR A 262 21.60 3.60 -22.41
CA TYR A 262 22.55 2.54 -22.74
C TYR A 262 23.79 2.56 -21.85
N VAL A 263 24.47 1.42 -21.74
CA VAL A 263 25.80 1.27 -21.17
C VAL A 263 26.73 0.75 -22.24
N SER A 264 27.84 1.42 -22.50
CA SER A 264 28.80 0.99 -23.49
C SER A 264 30.22 1.03 -22.93
N ALA A 265 30.85 -0.14 -22.77
CA ALA A 265 32.21 -0.26 -22.28
C ALA A 265 33.26 -0.11 -23.41
N TYR A 266 32.91 -0.56 -24.61
CA TYR A 266 33.84 -0.60 -25.80
C TYR A 266 33.29 0.09 -27.04
N GLY A 267 32.20 0.85 -26.89
CA GLY A 267 31.62 1.59 -28.03
C GLY A 267 30.51 0.84 -28.79
N TYR A 268 30.50 -0.49 -28.80
CA TYR A 268 29.57 -1.26 -29.66
C TYR A 268 28.09 -1.05 -29.27
N THR A 269 27.76 -0.99 -28.00
CA THR A 269 26.37 -0.73 -27.57
C THR A 269 25.94 0.69 -27.94
N GLU A 270 26.86 1.65 -27.88
CA GLU A 270 26.61 3.02 -28.31
C GLU A 270 26.35 3.09 -29.82
N GLU A 271 27.13 2.37 -30.63
CA GLU A 271 26.89 2.28 -32.09
C GLU A 271 25.49 1.72 -32.37
N ILE A 272 25.07 0.66 -31.67
CA ILE A 272 23.71 0.09 -31.79
C ILE A 272 22.66 1.15 -31.41
N ALA A 273 22.85 1.85 -30.32
CA ALA A 273 21.92 2.89 -29.87
C ALA A 273 21.80 4.02 -30.89
N GLN A 274 22.91 4.40 -31.53
CA GLN A 274 22.92 5.39 -32.61
C GLN A 274 22.17 4.89 -33.87
N GLU A 275 22.32 3.62 -34.23
CA GLU A 275 21.58 3.05 -35.37
C GLU A 275 20.07 2.95 -35.05
N ILE A 276 19.69 2.64 -33.82
CA ILE A 276 18.28 2.70 -33.41
C ILE A 276 17.74 4.13 -33.55
N LYS A 277 18.48 5.13 -33.08
CA LYS A 277 18.12 6.54 -33.25
C LYS A 277 17.90 6.89 -34.72
N LYS A 278 18.84 6.56 -35.60
CA LYS A 278 18.72 6.78 -37.06
C LYS A 278 17.49 6.10 -37.65
N GLY A 279 17.21 4.86 -37.22
CA GLY A 279 16.00 4.13 -37.62
C GLY A 279 14.71 4.86 -37.23
N ILE A 280 14.64 5.41 -36.03
CA ILE A 280 13.49 6.20 -35.57
C ILE A 280 13.39 7.51 -36.38
N GLU A 281 14.49 8.24 -36.58
CA GLU A 281 14.53 9.46 -37.35
C GLU A 281 14.06 9.24 -38.82
N SER A 282 14.40 8.07 -39.40
CA SER A 282 13.99 7.72 -40.77
C SER A 282 12.51 7.41 -40.93
N SER A 283 11.79 7.16 -39.80
CA SER A 283 10.37 6.82 -39.81
C SER A 283 9.43 8.01 -40.00
N ASN A 284 9.98 9.25 -40.05
CA ASN A 284 9.23 10.51 -40.15
C ASN A 284 8.21 10.77 -39.00
N PHE A 285 8.35 10.12 -37.87
CA PHE A 285 7.59 10.49 -36.67
C PHE A 285 8.20 11.76 -36.05
N ASP A 286 7.34 12.71 -35.65
CA ASP A 286 7.76 13.91 -34.93
C ASP A 286 7.93 13.64 -33.45
N VAL A 287 9.08 13.08 -33.09
CA VAL A 287 9.44 12.74 -31.72
C VAL A 287 10.82 13.29 -31.35
N ASP A 288 10.99 13.63 -30.09
CA ASP A 288 12.30 13.94 -29.53
C ASP A 288 13.01 12.65 -29.13
N ILE A 289 14.26 12.46 -29.50
CA ILE A 289 15.03 11.28 -29.15
C ILE A 289 16.14 11.70 -28.20
N LEU A 290 16.07 11.19 -26.96
CA LEU A 290 17.01 11.48 -25.88
C LEU A 290 17.87 10.25 -25.63
N MET A 291 19.18 10.39 -25.77
CA MET A 291 20.14 9.31 -25.59
C MET A 291 20.95 9.55 -24.32
N TYR A 292 21.04 8.54 -23.46
CA TYR A 292 21.79 8.64 -22.22
C TYR A 292 22.77 7.49 -22.05
N ASN A 293 24.06 7.82 -21.98
CA ASN A 293 25.05 6.85 -21.51
C ASN A 293 24.99 6.81 -19.98
N LEU A 294 24.45 5.71 -19.43
CA LEU A 294 24.22 5.56 -17.99
C LEU A 294 25.51 5.52 -17.16
N VAL A 295 26.68 5.37 -17.80
CA VAL A 295 27.99 5.45 -17.11
C VAL A 295 28.31 6.87 -16.69
N THR A 296 27.84 7.89 -17.43
CA THR A 296 28.19 9.30 -17.25
C THR A 296 26.99 10.20 -17.01
N ALA A 297 25.76 9.75 -17.26
CA ALA A 297 24.57 10.56 -17.13
C ALA A 297 24.16 10.77 -15.67
N ASP A 298 23.53 11.92 -15.40
CA ASP A 298 22.84 12.13 -14.12
C ASP A 298 21.58 11.22 -14.05
N MET A 299 21.58 10.28 -13.12
CA MET A 299 20.49 9.31 -12.98
C MET A 299 19.15 9.97 -12.63
N ASN A 300 19.15 11.09 -11.92
CA ASN A 300 17.89 11.79 -11.60
C ASN A 300 17.29 12.42 -12.86
N GLU A 301 18.13 12.99 -13.74
CA GLU A 301 17.70 13.48 -15.04
C GLU A 301 17.16 12.33 -15.91
N VAL A 302 17.90 11.24 -16.03
CA VAL A 302 17.48 10.06 -16.82
C VAL A 302 16.14 9.52 -16.33
N LEU A 303 15.96 9.33 -15.03
CA LEU A 303 14.71 8.85 -14.45
C LEU A 303 13.55 9.83 -14.68
N SER A 304 13.82 11.14 -14.58
CA SER A 304 12.83 12.17 -14.90
C SER A 304 12.37 12.08 -16.34
N GLU A 305 13.30 11.88 -17.28
CA GLU A 305 13.02 11.75 -18.69
C GLU A 305 12.26 10.45 -19.02
N ILE A 306 12.67 9.32 -18.43
CA ILE A 306 11.97 8.03 -18.58
C ILE A 306 10.52 8.13 -18.09
N ASN A 307 10.29 8.78 -16.95
CA ASN A 307 8.93 8.94 -16.40
C ASN A 307 8.00 9.81 -17.26
N GLN A 308 8.55 10.58 -18.20
CA GLN A 308 7.81 11.51 -19.04
C GLN A 308 7.81 11.10 -20.52
N CYS A 309 8.60 10.10 -20.93
CA CYS A 309 8.72 9.71 -22.32
C CYS A 309 7.49 8.94 -22.83
N SER A 310 7.36 8.88 -24.14
CA SER A 310 6.32 8.13 -24.85
C SER A 310 6.78 6.71 -25.21
N GLY A 311 8.09 6.47 -25.19
CA GLY A 311 8.73 5.18 -25.48
C GLY A 311 10.12 5.10 -24.85
N LEU A 312 10.52 3.86 -24.52
CA LEU A 312 11.81 3.50 -23.91
C LEU A 312 12.48 2.43 -24.77
#